data_03cd359913c3a6ed5ff5cea6f2ca6a5e
#
_entry.id   03cd359913c3a6ed5ff5cea6f2ca6a5e
#
_cell.length_a   1.000
_cell.length_b   1.000
_cell.length_c   1.000
_cell.angle_alpha   90.00
_cell.angle_beta   90.00
_cell.angle_gamma   90.00
#
_symmetry.space_group_name_H-M   'P 1'
#
loop_
_entity.id
_entity.type
_entity.pdbx_description
1 polymer ?
#
loop_
_entity_poly.entity_id
_entity_poly.type
_entity_poly.pdbx_seq_one_letter_code
_entity_poly.pdbx_strand_id
1 'polypeptide(L)'
;MAKIIGREKEIQTLAEAMKSERSEFVAVYGRRRIGKTFLIKEYFNNKFSFLFVGTRGISKATQLDNFALALQRQFAIDFKPALQNWFDAFHLLEDLLTKKRTKGKRVVFIDEMPWMDSPKSDFVPALELFWNGWANMRDDIVLIACGSATSWMVDKVFHNRGGLFNRITRHLYLKPFTLNEVEKLLHSQGIQWDRYQIAQCYMALGGVPFYLTLLNRSESLSQNIDRLFFSSENAPLRMEYSELYSALFKDPEKYMTIVKALSAKREGMTRNELIEQCGFGGSSITKVLSDLERCDFIFGYSQFGNKTKNTLYRIKDFYTLFYYKFVEKDDGKDNCRWSHILQSQQVRIWQGFSFELLCLLHLDQIKNKLHIDVISNYSSSWRSSDPNNPAQIDLVIQRGDRIINLCEMKFSSSPYSIVKDYEMRLRERMGLFINQTHTRCGIHITMVTTFGMVRNSHYHSIVNSEVCLDDLFSDTVT
;
A
#
# COMPACT_ATOMS: atom_id res chain seq x y z
N MET A 1 16.82 14.42 15.29
CA MET A 1 15.52 13.80 14.96
C MET A 1 15.52 13.44 13.49
N ALA A 2 15.12 12.23 13.14
CA ALA A 2 14.91 11.87 11.74
C ALA A 2 13.74 12.71 11.24
N LYS A 3 13.90 13.35 10.08
CA LYS A 3 12.83 14.16 9.48
C LYS A 3 11.79 13.22 8.88
N ILE A 4 10.52 13.38 9.24
CA ILE A 4 9.42 12.70 8.53
C ILE A 4 9.44 13.17 7.09
N ILE A 5 9.51 12.23 6.16
CA ILE A 5 9.48 12.50 4.71
C ILE A 5 8.10 12.12 4.20
N GLY A 6 7.51 13.00 3.38
CA GLY A 6 6.13 12.84 2.95
C GLY A 6 5.15 12.92 4.13
N ARG A 7 4.00 12.30 3.99
CA ARG A 7 2.99 12.19 5.07
C ARG A 7 2.38 13.53 5.50
N GLU A 8 2.37 14.52 4.63
CA GLU A 8 1.86 15.86 4.94
C GLU A 8 0.40 15.81 5.41
N LYS A 9 -0.45 14.98 4.78
CA LYS A 9 -1.86 14.81 5.14
C LYS A 9 -2.03 14.14 6.51
N GLU A 10 -1.23 13.09 6.76
CA GLU A 10 -1.24 12.39 8.04
C GLU A 10 -0.74 13.30 9.17
N ILE A 11 0.31 14.08 8.94
CA ILE A 11 0.84 15.08 9.89
C ILE A 11 -0.24 16.14 10.18
N GLN A 12 -0.92 16.64 9.15
CA GLN A 12 -2.01 17.59 9.32
C GLN A 12 -3.15 17.01 10.17
N THR A 13 -3.56 15.77 9.89
CA THR A 13 -4.61 15.07 10.66
C THR A 13 -4.23 14.92 12.14
N LEU A 14 -2.96 14.59 12.42
CA LEU A 14 -2.45 14.53 13.81
C LEU A 14 -2.45 15.91 14.47
N ALA A 15 -2.04 16.96 13.73
CA ALA A 15 -2.05 18.32 14.23
C ALA A 15 -3.47 18.81 14.57
N GLU A 16 -4.44 18.49 13.74
CA GLU A 16 -5.84 18.79 13.99
C GLU A 16 -6.38 18.03 15.21
N ALA A 17 -6.02 16.74 15.39
CA ALA A 17 -6.38 15.96 16.57
C ALA A 17 -5.83 16.60 17.87
N MET A 18 -4.62 17.14 17.82
CA MET A 18 -3.99 17.82 18.96
C MET A 18 -4.64 19.18 19.28
N LYS A 19 -5.25 19.84 18.30
CA LYS A 19 -5.94 21.14 18.46
C LYS A 19 -7.44 20.99 18.78
N SER A 20 -7.99 19.78 18.67
CA SER A 20 -9.41 19.52 18.89
C SER A 20 -9.84 19.89 20.32
N GLU A 21 -11.05 20.43 20.50
CA GLU A 21 -11.63 20.75 21.80
C GLU A 21 -12.24 19.54 22.52
N ARG A 22 -12.16 18.35 21.90
CA ARG A 22 -12.67 17.09 22.46
C ARG A 22 -11.59 16.02 22.42
N SER A 23 -11.78 14.93 23.16
CA SER A 23 -10.95 13.75 23.02
C SER A 23 -11.04 13.17 21.62
N GLU A 24 -9.91 12.69 21.09
CA GLU A 24 -9.82 12.14 19.74
C GLU A 24 -9.31 10.69 19.79
N PHE A 25 -9.98 9.84 19.01
CA PHE A 25 -9.56 8.44 18.80
C PHE A 25 -9.02 8.31 17.37
N VAL A 26 -7.70 8.22 17.28
CA VAL A 26 -6.98 8.13 16.01
C VAL A 26 -6.59 6.68 15.74
N ALA A 27 -7.11 6.10 14.67
CA ALA A 27 -6.72 4.77 14.22
C ALA A 27 -5.68 4.86 13.11
N VAL A 28 -4.50 4.28 13.34
CA VAL A 28 -3.36 4.25 12.39
C VAL A 28 -3.17 2.84 11.87
N TYR A 29 -3.39 2.64 10.58
CA TYR A 29 -3.35 1.31 9.98
C TYR A 29 -2.75 1.35 8.56
N GLY A 30 -2.45 0.17 8.03
CA GLY A 30 -1.76 -0.01 6.76
C GLY A 30 -0.81 -1.20 6.85
N ARG A 31 -0.26 -1.62 5.72
CA ARG A 31 0.59 -2.82 5.66
C ARG A 31 1.81 -2.72 6.60
N ARG A 32 2.43 -3.88 6.86
CA ARG A 32 3.69 -3.96 7.59
C ARG A 32 4.79 -3.18 6.83
N ARG A 33 5.78 -2.65 7.57
CA ARG A 33 6.95 -1.92 7.03
C ARG A 33 6.66 -0.52 6.43
N ILE A 34 5.44 -0.01 6.58
CA ILE A 34 5.01 1.28 5.99
C ILE A 34 5.35 2.52 6.84
N GLY A 35 5.93 2.32 8.04
CA GLY A 35 6.37 3.43 8.91
C GLY A 35 5.32 3.96 9.88
N LYS A 36 4.26 3.20 10.24
CA LYS A 36 3.22 3.63 11.21
C LYS A 36 3.80 4.09 12.54
N THR A 37 4.50 3.19 13.22
CA THR A 37 5.15 3.46 14.53
C THR A 37 6.15 4.60 14.43
N PHE A 38 6.92 4.66 13.34
CA PHE A 38 7.89 5.72 13.08
C PHE A 38 7.20 7.09 12.99
N LEU A 39 6.15 7.21 12.17
CA LEU A 39 5.38 8.45 12.03
C LEU A 39 4.91 8.98 13.39
N ILE A 40 4.28 8.13 14.19
CA ILE A 40 3.72 8.55 15.48
C ILE A 40 4.85 8.92 16.46
N LYS A 41 5.91 8.12 16.57
CA LYS A 41 7.03 8.41 17.47
C LYS A 41 7.76 9.70 17.08
N GLU A 42 8.05 9.92 15.81
CA GLU A 42 8.72 11.14 15.36
C GLU A 42 7.82 12.38 15.48
N TYR A 43 6.53 12.28 15.13
CA TYR A 43 5.60 13.41 15.24
C TYR A 43 5.49 13.90 16.70
N PHE A 44 5.37 12.99 17.66
CA PHE A 44 5.27 13.32 19.08
C PHE A 44 6.64 13.45 19.79
N ASN A 45 7.75 13.36 19.06
CA ASN A 45 9.11 13.40 19.63
C ASN A 45 9.29 12.36 20.78
N ASN A 46 8.69 11.18 20.64
CA ASN A 46 8.62 10.13 21.67
C ASN A 46 8.03 10.60 23.03
N LYS A 47 7.25 11.68 23.05
CA LYS A 47 6.62 12.22 24.25
C LYS A 47 5.17 11.77 24.34
N PHE A 48 4.93 10.74 25.12
CA PHE A 48 3.60 10.18 25.35
C PHE A 48 3.23 10.28 26.83
N SER A 49 1.94 10.43 27.13
CA SER A 49 1.41 10.27 28.47
C SER A 49 1.45 8.81 28.90
N PHE A 50 1.21 7.91 27.94
CA PHE A 50 1.41 6.47 28.07
C PHE A 50 1.68 5.86 26.69
N LEU A 51 2.60 4.90 26.63
CA LEU A 51 2.94 4.11 25.42
C LEU A 51 2.97 2.64 25.79
N PHE A 52 2.24 1.82 25.02
CA PHE A 52 2.33 0.37 25.12
C PHE A 52 2.39 -0.27 23.72
N VAL A 53 3.16 -1.36 23.61
CA VAL A 53 3.33 -2.11 22.38
C VAL A 53 2.93 -3.56 22.62
N GLY A 54 1.93 -4.04 21.90
CA GLY A 54 1.52 -5.44 21.90
C GLY A 54 2.62 -6.35 21.35
N THR A 55 2.80 -7.51 21.98
CA THR A 55 3.84 -8.47 21.61
C THR A 55 3.23 -9.71 20.95
N ARG A 56 3.77 -10.11 19.81
CA ARG A 56 3.31 -11.28 19.06
C ARG A 56 3.63 -12.59 19.81
N GLY A 57 2.69 -13.54 19.81
CA GLY A 57 2.95 -14.93 20.21
C GLY A 57 3.08 -15.19 21.70
N ILE A 58 2.71 -14.22 22.55
CA ILE A 58 2.71 -14.40 24.01
C ILE A 58 1.31 -14.53 24.58
N SER A 59 1.19 -15.09 25.78
CA SER A 59 -0.10 -15.27 26.46
C SER A 59 -0.74 -13.95 26.92
N LYS A 60 -2.06 -13.95 27.18
CA LYS A 60 -2.78 -12.83 27.81
C LYS A 60 -2.11 -12.40 29.12
N ALA A 61 -1.73 -13.36 29.95
CA ALA A 61 -1.07 -13.08 31.24
C ALA A 61 0.25 -12.34 31.07
N THR A 62 1.08 -12.78 30.10
CA THR A 62 2.35 -12.11 29.79
C THR A 62 2.13 -10.72 29.19
N GLN A 63 1.09 -10.51 28.38
CA GLN A 63 0.72 -9.18 27.87
C GLN A 63 0.34 -8.24 29.01
N LEU A 64 -0.50 -8.71 29.96
CA LEU A 64 -0.91 -7.92 31.13
C LEU A 64 0.29 -7.61 32.03
N ASP A 65 1.19 -8.57 32.20
CA ASP A 65 2.42 -8.35 32.97
C ASP A 65 3.31 -7.27 32.36
N ASN A 66 3.48 -7.30 31.02
CA ASN A 66 4.19 -6.26 30.29
C ASN A 66 3.49 -4.89 30.38
N PHE A 67 2.15 -4.88 30.35
CA PHE A 67 1.37 -3.65 30.52
C PHE A 67 1.55 -3.07 31.93
N ALA A 68 1.52 -3.92 32.96
CA ALA A 68 1.78 -3.53 34.34
C ALA A 68 3.18 -2.93 34.51
N LEU A 69 4.21 -3.53 33.90
CA LEU A 69 5.57 -2.99 33.87
C LEU A 69 5.65 -1.64 33.14
N ALA A 70 4.90 -1.46 32.05
CA ALA A 70 4.84 -0.20 31.34
C ALA A 70 4.19 0.90 32.20
N LEU A 71 3.11 0.59 32.92
CA LEU A 71 2.48 1.50 33.88
C LEU A 71 3.47 1.88 35.00
N GLN A 72 4.11 0.88 35.60
CA GLN A 72 5.09 1.12 36.68
C GLN A 72 6.18 2.10 36.24
N ARG A 73 6.79 1.87 35.09
CA ARG A 73 7.90 2.68 34.58
C ARG A 73 7.48 4.10 34.16
N GLN A 74 6.35 4.25 33.49
CA GLN A 74 5.96 5.53 32.90
C GLN A 74 5.25 6.47 33.88
N PHE A 75 4.68 5.90 34.97
CA PHE A 75 4.05 6.68 36.04
C PHE A 75 4.86 6.69 37.36
N ALA A 76 6.04 6.08 37.34
CA ALA A 76 6.93 6.01 38.53
C ALA A 76 6.22 5.43 39.75
N ILE A 77 5.51 4.30 39.59
CA ILE A 77 4.84 3.61 40.70
C ILE A 77 5.87 2.72 41.43
N ASP A 78 5.88 2.73 42.75
CA ASP A 78 6.87 2.01 43.58
C ASP A 78 6.82 0.48 43.40
N PHE A 79 5.67 -0.07 43.06
CA PHE A 79 5.49 -1.50 42.89
C PHE A 79 4.78 -1.82 41.56
N LYS A 80 5.04 -3.02 41.02
CA LYS A 80 4.37 -3.50 39.83
C LYS A 80 2.92 -3.87 40.16
N PRO A 81 1.90 -3.28 39.49
CA PRO A 81 0.50 -3.61 39.73
C PRO A 81 0.19 -5.07 39.38
N ALA A 82 -0.67 -5.72 40.13
CA ALA A 82 -1.22 -7.03 39.81
C ALA A 82 -2.47 -6.84 38.93
N LEU A 83 -2.39 -7.15 37.65
CA LEU A 83 -3.51 -7.04 36.68
C LEU A 83 -4.06 -8.43 36.35
N GLN A 84 -5.35 -8.67 36.54
CA GLN A 84 -5.98 -9.95 36.26
C GLN A 84 -6.57 -10.01 34.83
N ASN A 85 -7.01 -8.86 34.34
CA ASN A 85 -7.65 -8.73 33.03
C ASN A 85 -7.42 -7.34 32.43
N TRP A 86 -7.88 -7.11 31.19
CA TRP A 86 -7.74 -5.83 30.52
C TRP A 86 -8.61 -4.72 31.11
N PHE A 87 -9.72 -5.05 31.78
CA PHE A 87 -10.53 -4.03 32.49
C PHE A 87 -9.72 -3.43 33.63
N ASP A 88 -9.10 -4.26 34.47
CA ASP A 88 -8.19 -3.78 35.54
C ASP A 88 -7.07 -2.91 35.00
N ALA A 89 -6.50 -3.33 33.85
CA ALA A 89 -5.41 -2.61 33.20
C ALA A 89 -5.83 -1.20 32.74
N PHE A 90 -6.97 -1.07 32.09
CA PHE A 90 -7.46 0.22 31.64
C PHE A 90 -7.99 1.09 32.76
N HIS A 91 -8.70 0.54 33.77
CA HIS A 91 -9.09 1.31 34.95
C HIS A 91 -7.90 1.92 35.70
N LEU A 92 -6.82 1.14 35.88
CA LEU A 92 -5.60 1.68 36.49
C LEU A 92 -4.98 2.77 35.64
N LEU A 93 -4.98 2.62 34.30
CA LEU A 93 -4.49 3.64 33.38
C LEU A 93 -5.32 4.94 33.49
N GLU A 94 -6.65 4.86 33.59
CA GLU A 94 -7.55 6.00 33.82
C GLU A 94 -7.16 6.77 35.08
N ASP A 95 -6.99 6.05 36.19
CA ASP A 95 -6.63 6.63 37.48
C ASP A 95 -5.28 7.35 37.43
N LEU A 96 -4.29 6.71 36.78
CA LEU A 96 -2.94 7.27 36.67
C LEU A 96 -2.91 8.50 35.75
N LEU A 97 -3.62 8.45 34.64
CA LEU A 97 -3.75 9.59 33.73
C LEU A 97 -4.49 10.75 34.42
N THR A 98 -5.48 10.47 35.23
CA THR A 98 -6.26 11.50 35.97
C THR A 98 -5.38 12.20 37.03
N LYS A 99 -4.55 11.44 37.75
CA LYS A 99 -3.65 11.96 38.80
C LYS A 99 -2.49 12.77 38.20
N LYS A 100 -2.04 12.44 36.99
CA LYS A 100 -0.89 13.11 36.33
C LYS A 100 -1.31 14.49 35.83
N ARG A 101 -0.83 15.57 36.45
CA ARG A 101 -1.05 16.93 35.96
C ARG A 101 -0.32 17.13 34.64
N THR A 102 -1.04 17.52 33.58
CA THR A 102 -0.50 17.77 32.25
C THR A 102 -1.15 19.05 31.69
N LYS A 103 -0.36 19.90 31.05
CA LYS A 103 -0.90 21.01 30.26
C LYS A 103 -1.21 20.52 28.85
N GLY A 104 -2.46 20.70 28.40
CA GLY A 104 -2.91 20.26 27.06
C GLY A 104 -3.26 18.79 26.95
N LYS A 105 -3.22 18.26 25.74
CA LYS A 105 -3.63 16.89 25.43
C LYS A 105 -2.71 15.83 26.03
N ARG A 106 -3.32 14.76 26.54
CA ARG A 106 -2.66 13.52 26.94
C ARG A 106 -2.67 12.53 25.80
N VAL A 107 -1.52 12.19 25.28
CA VAL A 107 -1.38 11.24 24.17
C VAL A 107 -1.16 9.84 24.75
N VAL A 108 -2.11 8.95 24.49
CA VAL A 108 -2.04 7.52 24.81
C VAL A 108 -1.79 6.77 23.52
N PHE A 109 -0.62 6.16 23.36
CA PHE A 109 -0.26 5.42 22.17
C PHE A 109 -0.23 3.91 22.45
N ILE A 110 -1.13 3.17 21.81
CA ILE A 110 -1.20 1.71 21.85
C ILE A 110 -0.83 1.17 20.48
N ASP A 111 0.37 0.59 20.39
CA ASP A 111 0.91 0.06 19.14
C ASP A 111 0.73 -1.46 19.05
N GLU A 112 0.65 -1.98 17.83
CA GLU A 112 0.46 -3.41 17.51
C GLU A 112 -0.72 -4.04 18.28
N MET A 113 -1.85 -3.33 18.34
CA MET A 113 -3.07 -3.75 19.06
C MET A 113 -3.57 -5.16 18.72
N PRO A 114 -3.49 -5.63 17.45
CA PRO A 114 -3.96 -6.97 17.09
C PRO A 114 -3.35 -8.10 17.94
N TRP A 115 -2.13 -7.92 18.46
CA TRP A 115 -1.46 -8.93 19.28
C TRP A 115 -2.00 -9.06 20.71
N MET A 116 -2.76 -8.07 21.16
CA MET A 116 -3.43 -8.08 22.48
C MET A 116 -4.80 -8.74 22.44
N ASP A 117 -5.44 -8.80 21.26
CA ASP A 117 -6.75 -9.42 21.06
C ASP A 117 -6.61 -10.92 20.77
N SER A 118 -6.12 -11.67 21.76
CA SER A 118 -6.12 -13.13 21.72
C SER A 118 -7.53 -13.70 22.05
N PRO A 119 -7.84 -14.95 21.68
CA PRO A 119 -9.14 -15.57 22.03
C PRO A 119 -9.42 -15.47 23.53
N LYS A 120 -10.61 -14.95 23.90
CA LYS A 120 -11.05 -14.72 25.29
C LYS A 120 -10.17 -13.73 26.08
N SER A 121 -9.50 -12.82 25.39
CA SER A 121 -8.66 -11.80 26.08
C SER A 121 -9.50 -10.68 26.69
N ASP A 122 -10.69 -10.41 26.18
CA ASP A 122 -11.54 -9.26 26.52
C ASP A 122 -10.89 -7.89 26.30
N PHE A 123 -9.83 -7.85 25.44
CA PHE A 123 -9.10 -6.62 25.15
C PHE A 123 -9.98 -5.57 24.46
N VAL A 124 -10.72 -5.96 23.42
CA VAL A 124 -11.58 -5.03 22.68
C VAL A 124 -12.72 -4.49 23.55
N PRO A 125 -13.47 -5.33 24.32
CA PRO A 125 -14.47 -4.83 25.28
C PRO A 125 -13.90 -3.88 26.35
N ALA A 126 -12.71 -4.18 26.85
CA ALA A 126 -12.07 -3.32 27.86
C ALA A 126 -11.62 -1.97 27.25
N LEU A 127 -11.08 -1.96 26.05
CA LEU A 127 -10.76 -0.73 25.30
C LEU A 127 -12.02 0.09 25.00
N GLU A 128 -13.12 -0.60 24.68
CA GLU A 128 -14.44 0.01 24.45
C GLU A 128 -14.94 0.73 25.70
N LEU A 129 -14.85 0.08 26.85
CA LEU A 129 -15.22 0.68 28.13
C LEU A 129 -14.31 1.88 28.46
N PHE A 130 -13.00 1.75 28.30
CA PHE A 130 -12.04 2.85 28.49
C PHE A 130 -12.39 4.07 27.65
N TRP A 131 -12.70 3.85 26.36
CA TRP A 131 -13.03 4.95 25.47
C TRP A 131 -14.40 5.56 25.78
N ASN A 132 -15.47 4.75 25.81
CA ASN A 132 -16.85 5.23 25.96
C ASN A 132 -17.16 5.70 27.37
N GLY A 133 -16.61 5.00 28.39
CA GLY A 133 -16.92 5.26 29.78
C GLY A 133 -16.10 6.38 30.40
N TRP A 134 -14.91 6.67 29.83
CA TRP A 134 -14.00 7.63 30.43
C TRP A 134 -13.38 8.61 29.41
N ALA A 135 -12.64 8.15 28.42
CA ALA A 135 -11.84 9.02 27.55
C ALA A 135 -12.69 9.97 26.70
N ASN A 136 -13.80 9.48 26.14
CA ASN A 136 -14.70 10.28 25.30
C ASN A 136 -15.50 11.33 26.08
N MET A 137 -15.61 11.21 27.41
CA MET A 137 -16.25 12.19 28.26
C MET A 137 -15.31 13.35 28.66
N ARG A 138 -14.08 13.29 28.20
CA ARG A 138 -13.04 14.29 28.45
C ARG A 138 -12.75 15.07 27.18
N ASP A 139 -11.99 16.14 27.30
CA ASP A 139 -11.53 16.99 26.21
C ASP A 139 -10.03 16.85 25.94
N ASP A 140 -9.29 16.16 26.81
CA ASP A 140 -7.85 16.18 26.84
C ASP A 140 -7.14 14.89 26.42
N ILE A 141 -7.88 13.86 25.96
CA ILE A 141 -7.28 12.57 25.55
C ILE A 141 -7.13 12.49 24.02
N VAL A 142 -5.94 12.09 23.57
CA VAL A 142 -5.72 11.62 22.20
C VAL A 142 -5.25 10.16 22.30
N LEU A 143 -6.18 9.25 22.04
CA LEU A 143 -5.90 7.83 21.96
C LEU A 143 -5.47 7.48 20.53
N ILE A 144 -4.25 6.98 20.38
CA ILE A 144 -3.72 6.52 19.10
C ILE A 144 -3.63 5.00 19.13
N ALA A 145 -4.43 4.35 18.31
CA ALA A 145 -4.47 2.91 18.14
C ALA A 145 -3.78 2.52 16.83
N CYS A 146 -2.73 1.70 16.92
CA CYS A 146 -1.97 1.30 15.74
C CYS A 146 -1.95 -0.22 15.57
N GLY A 147 -2.01 -0.66 14.30
CA GLY A 147 -1.91 -2.07 13.98
C GLY A 147 -1.52 -2.32 12.53
N SER A 148 -0.68 -3.32 12.31
CA SER A 148 -0.25 -3.76 10.97
C SER A 148 -1.23 -4.74 10.33
N ALA A 149 -2.03 -5.47 11.12
CA ALA A 149 -3.11 -6.32 10.62
C ALA A 149 -4.35 -5.47 10.25
N THR A 150 -4.32 -4.90 9.05
CA THR A 150 -5.36 -3.97 8.56
C THR A 150 -6.75 -4.60 8.62
N SER A 151 -6.89 -5.89 8.27
CA SER A 151 -8.17 -6.61 8.36
C SER A 151 -8.71 -6.65 9.79
N TRP A 152 -7.85 -6.91 10.79
CA TRP A 152 -8.25 -6.88 12.20
C TRP A 152 -8.72 -5.48 12.61
N MET A 153 -7.99 -4.42 12.24
CA MET A 153 -8.38 -3.04 12.53
C MET A 153 -9.76 -2.73 11.93
N VAL A 154 -9.98 -3.12 10.68
CA VAL A 154 -11.26 -2.89 10.00
C VAL A 154 -12.38 -3.71 10.66
N ASP A 155 -12.18 -5.00 10.92
CA ASP A 155 -13.22 -5.90 11.41
C ASP A 155 -13.55 -5.68 12.89
N LYS A 156 -12.52 -5.40 13.72
CA LYS A 156 -12.67 -5.31 15.17
C LYS A 156 -12.81 -3.90 15.72
N VAL A 157 -12.29 -2.91 14.99
CA VAL A 157 -12.28 -1.52 15.46
C VAL A 157 -13.28 -0.68 14.66
N PHE A 158 -13.34 -0.83 13.32
CA PHE A 158 -14.20 0.03 12.48
C PHE A 158 -15.59 -0.55 12.23
N HIS A 159 -15.69 -1.84 11.92
CA HIS A 159 -16.96 -2.50 11.57
C HIS A 159 -17.50 -3.38 12.70
N ASN A 160 -16.87 -3.34 13.87
CA ASN A 160 -17.42 -4.04 15.03
C ASN A 160 -18.80 -3.44 15.35
N ARG A 161 -19.85 -4.25 15.28
CA ARG A 161 -21.22 -3.85 15.69
C ARG A 161 -21.33 -3.59 17.20
N GLY A 162 -20.22 -3.64 17.94
CA GLY A 162 -20.09 -3.27 19.35
C GLY A 162 -19.90 -1.76 19.57
N GLY A 163 -19.53 -1.36 20.77
CA GLY A 163 -19.48 0.04 21.19
C GLY A 163 -18.35 0.89 20.64
N LEU A 164 -17.40 0.31 19.87
CA LEU A 164 -16.40 1.10 19.12
C LEU A 164 -16.92 1.57 17.75
N PHE A 165 -18.07 1.09 17.29
CA PHE A 165 -18.65 1.50 16.02
C PHE A 165 -18.87 3.04 15.99
N ASN A 166 -18.39 3.70 14.95
CA ASN A 166 -18.41 5.16 14.78
C ASN A 166 -17.76 5.98 15.94
N ARG A 167 -16.88 5.35 16.74
CA ARG A 167 -16.16 6.05 17.83
C ARG A 167 -14.79 6.55 17.43
N ILE A 168 -14.25 6.01 16.34
CA ILE A 168 -12.99 6.52 15.77
C ILE A 168 -13.28 7.86 15.12
N THR A 169 -12.57 8.87 15.59
CA THR A 169 -12.77 10.23 15.13
C THR A 169 -11.87 10.55 13.92
N ARG A 170 -10.75 9.84 13.79
CA ARG A 170 -9.79 10.06 12.70
C ARG A 170 -9.17 8.75 12.23
N HIS A 171 -9.15 8.57 10.91
CA HIS A 171 -8.57 7.41 10.23
C HIS A 171 -7.29 7.81 9.51
N LEU A 172 -6.17 7.19 9.87
CA LEU A 172 -4.88 7.35 9.20
C LEU A 172 -4.50 6.03 8.50
N TYR A 173 -4.91 5.89 7.25
CA TYR A 173 -4.51 4.78 6.41
C TYR A 173 -3.21 5.12 5.70
N LEU A 174 -2.09 4.53 6.16
CA LEU A 174 -0.78 4.75 5.56
C LEU A 174 -0.61 3.85 4.33
N LYS A 175 -0.53 4.49 3.17
CA LYS A 175 -0.23 3.83 1.90
C LYS A 175 1.30 3.74 1.68
N PRO A 176 1.78 2.88 0.76
CA PRO A 176 3.13 2.99 0.23
C PRO A 176 3.41 4.40 -0.31
N PHE A 177 4.66 4.82 -0.25
CA PHE A 177 5.09 6.11 -0.79
C PHE A 177 4.83 6.19 -2.29
N THR A 178 4.47 7.37 -2.76
CA THR A 178 4.45 7.73 -4.19
C THR A 178 5.88 7.87 -4.71
N LEU A 179 6.04 7.98 -6.03
CA LEU A 179 7.36 8.24 -6.64
C LEU A 179 8.01 9.51 -6.09
N ASN A 180 7.23 10.58 -5.90
CA ASN A 180 7.72 11.82 -5.30
C ASN A 180 8.23 11.63 -3.86
N GLU A 181 7.48 10.92 -3.02
CA GLU A 181 7.90 10.64 -1.65
C GLU A 181 9.15 9.72 -1.61
N VAL A 182 9.26 8.77 -2.55
CA VAL A 182 10.47 7.94 -2.71
C VAL A 182 11.67 8.80 -3.11
N GLU A 183 11.52 9.70 -4.10
CA GLU A 183 12.57 10.64 -4.51
C GLU A 183 13.04 11.48 -3.30
N LYS A 184 12.11 12.07 -2.54
CA LYS A 184 12.41 12.83 -1.32
C LYS A 184 13.17 11.98 -0.27
N LEU A 185 12.75 10.71 -0.07
CA LEU A 185 13.41 9.82 0.88
C LEU A 185 14.84 9.49 0.44
N LEU A 186 15.03 9.07 -0.82
CA LEU A 186 16.35 8.72 -1.36
C LEU A 186 17.32 9.91 -1.30
N HIS A 187 16.88 11.10 -1.71
CA HIS A 187 17.68 12.32 -1.61
C HIS A 187 18.08 12.63 -0.16
N SER A 188 17.16 12.42 0.81
CA SER A 188 17.48 12.60 2.23
C SER A 188 18.54 11.63 2.76
N GLN A 189 18.69 10.47 2.12
CA GLN A 189 19.72 9.46 2.42
C GLN A 189 21.03 9.71 1.64
N GLY A 190 21.08 10.74 0.80
CA GLY A 190 22.23 11.06 -0.03
C GLY A 190 22.33 10.22 -1.31
N ILE A 191 21.22 9.55 -1.72
CA ILE A 191 21.12 8.79 -2.97
C ILE A 191 20.59 9.74 -4.05
N GLN A 192 21.41 10.02 -5.07
CA GLN A 192 21.11 10.99 -6.15
C GLN A 192 20.87 10.24 -7.47
N TRP A 193 19.93 9.29 -7.47
CA TRP A 193 19.53 8.60 -8.69
C TRP A 193 18.60 9.48 -9.54
N ASP A 194 18.66 9.32 -10.86
CA ASP A 194 17.70 9.93 -11.75
C ASP A 194 16.30 9.27 -11.60
N ARG A 195 15.27 9.90 -12.12
CA ARG A 195 13.90 9.43 -12.02
C ARG A 195 13.66 8.09 -12.70
N TYR A 196 14.43 7.77 -13.74
CA TYR A 196 14.39 6.48 -14.39
C TYR A 196 14.88 5.37 -13.45
N GLN A 197 16.01 5.59 -12.77
CA GLN A 197 16.55 4.67 -11.76
C GLN A 197 15.60 4.57 -10.55
N ILE A 198 15.01 5.67 -10.11
CA ILE A 198 14.01 5.68 -9.03
C ILE A 198 12.79 4.84 -9.42
N ALA A 199 12.29 4.96 -10.65
CA ALA A 199 11.18 4.13 -11.14
C ALA A 199 11.57 2.65 -11.19
N GLN A 200 12.78 2.30 -11.63
CA GLN A 200 13.28 0.92 -11.59
C GLN A 200 13.38 0.38 -10.16
N CYS A 201 13.88 1.19 -9.22
CA CYS A 201 13.90 0.87 -7.79
C CYS A 201 12.47 0.61 -7.26
N TYR A 202 11.55 1.51 -7.59
CA TYR A 202 10.13 1.37 -7.20
C TYR A 202 9.51 0.09 -7.75
N MET A 203 9.79 -0.25 -9.01
CA MET A 203 9.28 -1.49 -9.63
C MET A 203 9.80 -2.77 -8.95
N ALA A 204 10.94 -2.71 -8.25
CA ALA A 204 11.49 -3.85 -7.50
C ALA A 204 11.06 -3.87 -6.03
N LEU A 205 11.09 -2.72 -5.34
CA LEU A 205 10.90 -2.61 -3.89
C LEU A 205 9.51 -2.06 -3.50
N GLY A 206 8.82 -1.42 -4.44
CA GLY A 206 7.64 -0.61 -4.16
C GLY A 206 7.98 0.66 -3.38
N GLY A 207 6.93 1.39 -3.00
CA GLY A 207 7.05 2.57 -2.14
C GLY A 207 7.07 2.23 -0.63
N VAL A 208 7.67 1.10 -0.23
CA VAL A 208 7.70 0.66 1.18
C VAL A 208 8.89 1.30 1.89
N PRO A 209 8.68 2.26 2.82
CA PRO A 209 9.76 3.05 3.40
C PRO A 209 10.88 2.20 4.01
N PHE A 210 10.54 1.13 4.72
CA PHE A 210 11.54 0.26 5.34
C PHE A 210 12.48 -0.37 4.30
N TYR A 211 11.97 -0.84 3.17
CA TYR A 211 12.82 -1.45 2.13
C TYR A 211 13.75 -0.42 1.52
N LEU A 212 13.28 0.80 1.34
CA LEU A 212 14.07 1.91 0.81
C LEU A 212 15.17 2.36 1.79
N THR A 213 14.97 2.21 3.10
CA THR A 213 16.02 2.51 4.09
C THR A 213 17.16 1.50 4.09
N LEU A 214 17.01 0.34 3.47
CA LEU A 214 18.06 -0.68 3.33
C LEU A 214 19.03 -0.37 2.17
N LEU A 215 18.73 0.63 1.35
CA LEU A 215 19.59 1.01 0.23
C LEU A 215 20.89 1.68 0.71
N ASN A 216 21.99 1.33 0.06
CA ASN A 216 23.31 1.87 0.33
C ASN A 216 23.67 2.91 -0.74
N ARG A 217 23.92 4.14 -0.33
CA ARG A 217 24.27 5.25 -1.23
C ARG A 217 25.57 5.06 -2.01
N SER A 218 26.45 4.19 -1.52
CA SER A 218 27.74 3.91 -2.16
C SER A 218 27.64 2.85 -3.28
N GLU A 219 26.45 2.25 -3.45
CA GLU A 219 26.19 1.19 -4.40
C GLU A 219 25.26 1.69 -5.52
N SER A 220 25.45 1.18 -6.73
CA SER A 220 24.49 1.35 -7.82
C SER A 220 23.15 0.66 -7.48
N LEU A 221 22.09 0.97 -8.22
CA LEU A 221 20.80 0.28 -8.05
C LEU A 221 20.95 -1.24 -8.21
N SER A 222 21.70 -1.70 -9.22
CA SER A 222 21.90 -3.14 -9.44
C SER A 222 22.62 -3.82 -8.29
N GLN A 223 23.68 -3.20 -7.76
CA GLN A 223 24.41 -3.72 -6.61
C GLN A 223 23.53 -3.78 -5.35
N ASN A 224 22.69 -2.77 -5.13
CA ASN A 224 21.70 -2.79 -4.05
C ASN A 224 20.70 -3.94 -4.20
N ILE A 225 20.18 -4.17 -5.41
CA ILE A 225 19.25 -5.28 -5.67
C ILE A 225 19.96 -6.63 -5.44
N ASP A 226 21.18 -6.80 -5.93
CA ASP A 226 21.97 -8.03 -5.72
C ASP A 226 22.15 -8.29 -4.22
N ARG A 227 22.61 -7.30 -3.46
CA ARG A 227 22.80 -7.43 -2.00
C ARG A 227 21.50 -7.74 -1.26
N LEU A 228 20.41 -7.08 -1.61
CA LEU A 228 19.15 -7.21 -0.88
C LEU A 228 18.41 -8.52 -1.15
N PHE A 229 18.57 -9.11 -2.36
CA PHE A 229 17.80 -10.29 -2.77
C PHE A 229 18.62 -11.53 -3.09
N PHE A 230 19.89 -11.39 -3.52
CA PHE A 230 20.66 -12.50 -4.09
C PHE A 230 21.94 -12.83 -3.32
N SER A 231 22.37 -12.01 -2.37
CA SER A 231 23.53 -12.30 -1.54
C SER A 231 23.35 -13.59 -0.74
N SER A 232 24.34 -14.50 -0.80
CA SER A 232 24.31 -15.77 -0.08
C SER A 232 24.39 -15.61 1.44
N GLU A 233 25.11 -14.57 1.92
CA GLU A 233 25.35 -14.37 3.35
C GLU A 233 24.25 -13.59 4.05
N ASN A 234 23.65 -12.61 3.37
CA ASN A 234 22.64 -11.75 3.96
C ASN A 234 21.78 -11.07 2.88
N ALA A 235 20.70 -11.72 2.50
CA ALA A 235 19.69 -11.16 1.59
C ALA A 235 18.40 -10.85 2.35
N PRO A 236 18.31 -9.69 3.04
CA PRO A 236 17.24 -9.39 3.96
C PRO A 236 15.86 -9.39 3.31
N LEU A 237 15.76 -9.00 2.04
CA LEU A 237 14.49 -9.00 1.33
C LEU A 237 14.13 -10.36 0.73
N ARG A 238 15.07 -11.28 0.57
CA ARG A 238 14.77 -12.68 0.26
C ARG A 238 14.06 -13.36 1.43
N MET A 239 14.52 -13.11 2.66
CA MET A 239 13.96 -13.69 3.89
C MET A 239 12.65 -13.02 4.33
N GLU A 240 12.48 -11.74 4.04
CA GLU A 240 11.30 -10.96 4.46
C GLU A 240 9.99 -11.53 3.91
N TYR A 241 10.01 -12.25 2.76
CA TYR A 241 8.80 -12.72 2.09
C TYR A 241 7.93 -13.63 2.97
N SER A 242 8.51 -14.65 3.58
CA SER A 242 7.79 -15.56 4.50
C SER A 242 7.33 -14.84 5.76
N GLU A 243 8.16 -13.97 6.32
CA GLU A 243 7.86 -13.19 7.52
C GLU A 243 6.72 -12.20 7.28
N LEU A 244 6.64 -11.62 6.09
CA LEU A 244 5.62 -10.63 5.74
C LEU A 244 4.21 -11.22 5.86
N TYR A 245 3.96 -12.38 5.27
CA TYR A 245 2.65 -13.03 5.30
C TYR A 245 2.33 -13.67 6.66
N SER A 246 3.32 -14.31 7.27
CA SER A 246 3.17 -14.92 8.61
C SER A 246 2.84 -13.88 9.69
N ALA A 247 3.33 -12.64 9.55
CA ALA A 247 3.03 -11.59 10.50
C ALA A 247 1.63 -10.99 10.36
N LEU A 248 1.02 -11.11 9.19
CA LEU A 248 -0.27 -10.48 8.88
C LEU A 248 -1.46 -11.45 8.98
N PHE A 249 -1.22 -12.73 8.66
CA PHE A 249 -2.30 -13.70 8.48
C PHE A 249 -2.08 -14.93 9.37
N LYS A 250 -3.18 -15.46 9.91
CA LYS A 250 -3.16 -16.67 10.75
C LYS A 250 -2.81 -17.93 9.96
N ASP A 251 -3.35 -18.04 8.71
CA ASP A 251 -3.11 -19.14 7.79
C ASP A 251 -2.40 -18.60 6.53
N PRO A 252 -1.10 -18.23 6.60
CA PRO A 252 -0.41 -17.49 5.53
C PRO A 252 -0.37 -18.25 4.20
N GLU A 253 -0.35 -19.57 4.21
CA GLU A 253 -0.28 -20.42 3.02
C GLU A 253 -1.43 -20.16 2.03
N LYS A 254 -2.66 -19.94 2.52
CA LYS A 254 -3.82 -19.61 1.65
C LYS A 254 -3.64 -18.30 0.91
N TYR A 255 -3.08 -17.31 1.60
CA TYR A 255 -2.83 -15.97 1.03
C TYR A 255 -1.71 -16.03 0.00
N MET A 256 -0.61 -16.73 0.33
CA MET A 256 0.52 -16.94 -0.56
C MET A 256 0.12 -17.73 -1.82
N THR A 257 -0.76 -18.73 -1.71
CA THR A 257 -1.29 -19.48 -2.86
C THR A 257 -2.01 -18.58 -3.85
N ILE A 258 -2.91 -17.70 -3.37
CA ILE A 258 -3.61 -16.74 -4.24
C ILE A 258 -2.64 -15.75 -4.89
N VAL A 259 -1.73 -15.20 -4.09
CA VAL A 259 -0.76 -14.22 -4.59
C VAL A 259 0.17 -14.85 -5.63
N LYS A 260 0.60 -16.11 -5.41
CA LYS A 260 1.39 -16.88 -6.38
C LYS A 260 0.62 -17.11 -7.69
N ALA A 261 -0.66 -17.49 -7.61
CA ALA A 261 -1.51 -17.64 -8.79
C ALA A 261 -1.62 -16.32 -9.59
N LEU A 262 -1.88 -15.21 -8.89
CA LEU A 262 -1.96 -13.89 -9.50
C LEU A 262 -0.63 -13.42 -10.10
N SER A 263 0.51 -13.78 -9.52
CA SER A 263 1.84 -13.40 -10.04
C SER A 263 2.15 -14.06 -11.39
N ALA A 264 1.52 -15.18 -11.68
CA ALA A 264 1.69 -15.91 -12.95
C ALA A 264 0.83 -15.35 -14.09
N LYS A 265 -0.25 -14.61 -13.79
CA LYS A 265 -1.19 -14.09 -14.78
C LYS A 265 -1.26 -12.57 -14.76
N ARG A 266 -0.53 -11.95 -15.70
CA ARG A 266 -0.42 -10.49 -15.84
C ARG A 266 -1.75 -9.76 -15.87
N GLU A 267 -2.69 -10.27 -16.63
CA GLU A 267 -3.99 -9.64 -16.86
C GLU A 267 -4.89 -9.66 -15.63
N GLY A 268 -4.46 -10.34 -14.58
CA GLY A 268 -5.26 -10.61 -13.41
C GLY A 268 -6.20 -11.80 -13.60
N MET A 269 -6.88 -12.15 -12.54
CA MET A 269 -7.80 -13.28 -12.49
C MET A 269 -9.11 -12.87 -11.86
N THR A 270 -10.19 -13.43 -12.35
CA THR A 270 -11.49 -13.36 -11.70
C THR A 270 -11.50 -14.26 -10.45
N ARG A 271 -12.48 -14.02 -9.57
CA ARG A 271 -12.68 -14.88 -8.39
C ARG A 271 -12.88 -16.36 -8.79
N ASN A 272 -13.59 -16.63 -9.89
CA ASN A 272 -13.86 -18.00 -10.35
C ASN A 272 -12.58 -18.69 -10.85
N GLU A 273 -11.77 -18.01 -11.66
CA GLU A 273 -10.46 -18.52 -12.10
C GLU A 273 -9.53 -18.82 -10.90
N LEU A 274 -9.58 -17.99 -9.87
CA LEU A 274 -8.80 -18.24 -8.64
C LEU A 274 -9.31 -19.47 -7.86
N ILE A 275 -10.62 -19.70 -7.81
CA ILE A 275 -11.19 -20.91 -7.21
C ILE A 275 -10.69 -22.15 -7.93
N GLU A 276 -10.76 -22.15 -9.23
CA GLU A 276 -10.32 -23.28 -10.08
C GLU A 276 -8.83 -23.57 -9.91
N GLN A 277 -8.00 -22.51 -9.89
CA GLN A 277 -6.55 -22.67 -9.82
C GLN A 277 -6.04 -22.99 -8.41
N CYS A 278 -6.66 -22.43 -7.37
CA CYS A 278 -6.17 -22.59 -5.99
C CYS A 278 -6.82 -23.76 -5.23
N GLY A 279 -7.88 -24.35 -5.76
CA GLY A 279 -8.54 -25.52 -5.18
C GLY A 279 -9.36 -25.26 -3.90
N PHE A 280 -9.62 -24.01 -3.55
CA PHE A 280 -10.50 -23.63 -2.44
C PHE A 280 -11.43 -22.47 -2.83
N GLY A 281 -12.64 -22.46 -2.28
CA GLY A 281 -13.70 -21.53 -2.69
C GLY A 281 -14.63 -21.11 -1.56
N GLY A 282 -15.83 -20.69 -1.93
CA GLY A 282 -16.88 -20.27 -1.00
C GLY A 282 -16.54 -18.96 -0.27
N SER A 283 -16.89 -18.87 1.00
CA SER A 283 -16.62 -17.72 1.85
C SER A 283 -15.13 -17.53 2.16
N SER A 284 -14.34 -18.60 2.12
CA SER A 284 -12.91 -18.59 2.42
C SER A 284 -12.14 -17.71 1.42
N ILE A 285 -12.33 -17.92 0.11
CA ILE A 285 -11.61 -17.11 -0.90
C ILE A 285 -12.05 -15.64 -0.86
N THR A 286 -13.34 -15.37 -0.62
CA THR A 286 -13.84 -13.98 -0.52
C THR A 286 -13.16 -13.24 0.63
N LYS A 287 -12.99 -13.90 1.77
CA LYS A 287 -12.25 -13.33 2.90
C LYS A 287 -10.80 -13.09 2.55
N VAL A 288 -10.09 -14.08 1.99
CA VAL A 288 -8.68 -13.94 1.61
C VAL A 288 -8.47 -12.80 0.62
N LEU A 289 -9.32 -12.67 -0.41
CA LEU A 289 -9.24 -11.56 -1.36
C LEU A 289 -9.46 -10.20 -0.68
N SER A 290 -10.49 -10.10 0.16
CA SER A 290 -10.75 -8.86 0.92
C SER A 290 -9.58 -8.48 1.84
N ASP A 291 -9.00 -9.45 2.53
CA ASP A 291 -7.86 -9.21 3.43
C ASP A 291 -6.61 -8.76 2.65
N LEU A 292 -6.33 -9.39 1.49
CA LEU A 292 -5.22 -9.02 0.62
C LEU A 292 -5.40 -7.61 0.02
N GLU A 293 -6.62 -7.23 -0.36
CA GLU A 293 -6.91 -5.87 -0.81
C GLU A 293 -6.71 -4.83 0.30
N ARG A 294 -7.23 -5.09 1.49
CA ARG A 294 -7.07 -4.23 2.67
C ARG A 294 -5.60 -4.07 3.11
N CYS A 295 -4.77 -5.06 2.81
CA CYS A 295 -3.34 -5.04 3.11
C CYS A 295 -2.48 -4.53 1.93
N ASP A 296 -3.07 -4.00 0.87
CA ASP A 296 -2.38 -3.47 -0.32
C ASP A 296 -1.50 -4.50 -1.08
N PHE A 297 -1.82 -5.80 -0.98
CA PHE A 297 -1.14 -6.82 -1.79
C PHE A 297 -1.75 -6.97 -3.18
N ILE A 298 -3.07 -6.84 -3.28
CA ILE A 298 -3.81 -6.92 -4.53
C ILE A 298 -4.78 -5.74 -4.65
N PHE A 299 -5.32 -5.55 -5.83
CA PHE A 299 -6.46 -4.67 -6.06
C PHE A 299 -7.41 -5.30 -7.06
N GLY A 300 -8.70 -5.08 -6.83
CA GLY A 300 -9.73 -5.40 -7.79
C GLY A 300 -9.98 -4.22 -8.72
N TYR A 301 -10.12 -4.47 -10.01
CA TYR A 301 -10.49 -3.45 -10.98
C TYR A 301 -11.60 -3.94 -11.91
N SER A 302 -12.47 -3.01 -12.27
CA SER A 302 -13.62 -3.31 -13.11
C SER A 302 -13.24 -3.28 -14.59
N GLN A 303 -13.86 -4.13 -15.38
CA GLN A 303 -13.83 -4.01 -16.82
C GLN A 303 -14.79 -2.91 -17.29
N PHE A 304 -14.46 -2.24 -18.39
CA PHE A 304 -15.29 -1.20 -18.99
C PHE A 304 -16.72 -1.71 -19.23
N GLY A 305 -17.71 -0.92 -18.82
CA GLY A 305 -19.12 -1.28 -18.89
C GLY A 305 -19.64 -2.17 -17.75
N ASN A 306 -18.78 -2.74 -16.92
CA ASN A 306 -19.16 -3.62 -15.81
C ASN A 306 -18.81 -2.98 -14.45
N LYS A 307 -19.81 -2.66 -13.62
CA LYS A 307 -19.57 -2.01 -12.32
C LYS A 307 -19.12 -2.99 -11.22
N THR A 308 -19.57 -4.24 -11.24
CA THR A 308 -19.33 -5.20 -10.13
C THR A 308 -19.16 -6.65 -10.54
N LYS A 309 -19.69 -7.06 -11.70
CA LYS A 309 -19.53 -8.44 -12.19
C LYS A 309 -18.16 -8.60 -12.87
N ASN A 310 -17.49 -9.73 -12.61
CA ASN A 310 -16.19 -10.09 -13.21
C ASN A 310 -15.04 -9.14 -12.82
N THR A 311 -15.00 -8.69 -11.55
CA THR A 311 -13.83 -8.00 -11.00
C THR A 311 -12.58 -8.85 -11.27
N LEU A 312 -11.57 -8.24 -11.84
CA LEU A 312 -10.24 -8.83 -12.04
C LEU A 312 -9.35 -8.41 -10.88
N TYR A 313 -8.73 -9.39 -10.24
CA TYR A 313 -7.75 -9.16 -9.18
C TYR A 313 -6.34 -9.19 -9.76
N ARG A 314 -5.53 -8.20 -9.43
CA ARG A 314 -4.10 -8.11 -9.80
C ARG A 314 -3.25 -7.87 -8.56
N ILE A 315 -1.99 -8.29 -8.60
CA ILE A 315 -1.02 -7.91 -7.56
C ILE A 315 -0.75 -6.41 -7.68
N LYS A 316 -0.77 -5.75 -6.52
CA LYS A 316 -0.43 -4.33 -6.34
C LYS A 316 0.98 -4.15 -5.81
N ASP A 317 1.49 -5.14 -5.09
CA ASP A 317 2.77 -5.11 -4.40
C ASP A 317 3.95 -5.46 -5.33
N PHE A 318 4.77 -4.47 -5.65
CA PHE A 318 5.94 -4.64 -6.51
C PHE A 318 6.99 -5.59 -5.94
N TYR A 319 7.23 -5.51 -4.62
CA TYR A 319 8.15 -6.43 -3.95
C TYR A 319 7.73 -7.90 -4.16
N THR A 320 6.46 -8.20 -3.99
CA THR A 320 5.92 -9.54 -4.23
C THR A 320 6.04 -9.97 -5.70
N LEU A 321 5.76 -9.07 -6.66
CA LEU A 321 5.93 -9.34 -8.09
C LEU A 321 7.39 -9.64 -8.43
N PHE A 322 8.33 -8.84 -7.90
CA PHE A 322 9.76 -9.04 -8.10
C PHE A 322 10.22 -10.36 -7.50
N TYR A 323 9.78 -10.67 -6.27
CA TYR A 323 10.09 -11.91 -5.58
C TYR A 323 9.71 -13.15 -6.39
N TYR A 324 8.46 -13.25 -6.84
CA TYR A 324 8.01 -14.40 -7.63
C TYR A 324 8.67 -14.48 -9.01
N LYS A 325 9.02 -13.35 -9.59
CA LYS A 325 9.61 -13.34 -10.92
C LYS A 325 11.07 -13.74 -10.93
N PHE A 326 11.86 -13.32 -9.93
CA PHE A 326 13.32 -13.43 -9.96
C PHE A 326 13.93 -14.16 -8.76
N VAL A 327 13.26 -14.17 -7.60
CA VAL A 327 13.86 -14.63 -6.34
C VAL A 327 13.39 -16.02 -5.95
N GLU A 328 12.11 -16.33 -6.08
CA GLU A 328 11.53 -17.62 -5.63
C GLU A 328 12.24 -18.85 -6.22
N LYS A 329 12.62 -18.77 -7.50
CA LYS A 329 13.25 -19.88 -8.24
C LYS A 329 14.77 -19.77 -8.33
N ASP A 330 15.35 -18.80 -7.65
CA ASP A 330 16.80 -18.60 -7.64
C ASP A 330 17.47 -19.60 -6.72
N ASP A 331 18.51 -20.28 -7.21
CA ASP A 331 19.25 -21.34 -6.49
C ASP A 331 20.28 -20.78 -5.48
N GLY A 332 20.43 -19.45 -5.43
CA GLY A 332 21.32 -18.76 -4.48
C GLY A 332 22.83 -18.91 -4.78
N LYS A 333 23.23 -19.38 -5.99
CA LYS A 333 24.63 -19.57 -6.34
C LYS A 333 25.28 -18.31 -6.92
N ASP A 334 24.48 -17.40 -7.45
CA ASP A 334 24.97 -16.19 -8.10
C ASP A 334 24.58 -14.94 -7.28
N ASN A 335 25.52 -14.44 -6.49
CA ASN A 335 25.34 -13.26 -5.66
C ASN A 335 25.14 -11.95 -6.45
N CYS A 336 25.51 -11.92 -7.73
CA CYS A 336 25.37 -10.79 -8.65
C CYS A 336 24.33 -11.06 -9.74
N ARG A 337 23.39 -11.96 -9.47
CA ARG A 337 22.42 -12.43 -10.44
C ARG A 337 21.67 -11.32 -11.15
N TRP A 338 21.21 -10.30 -10.42
CA TRP A 338 20.48 -9.19 -11.02
C TRP A 338 21.33 -8.41 -12.01
N SER A 339 22.57 -8.09 -11.61
CA SER A 339 23.53 -7.40 -12.49
C SER A 339 23.81 -8.21 -13.76
N HIS A 340 23.89 -9.53 -13.67
CA HIS A 340 24.16 -10.40 -14.83
C HIS A 340 22.95 -10.48 -15.79
N ILE A 341 21.72 -10.47 -15.28
CA ILE A 341 20.52 -10.59 -16.13
C ILE A 341 19.88 -9.25 -16.54
N LEU A 342 20.41 -8.11 -16.06
CA LEU A 342 19.79 -6.78 -16.23
C LEU A 342 19.42 -6.45 -17.68
N GLN A 343 20.25 -6.86 -18.66
CA GLN A 343 20.02 -6.64 -20.08
C GLN A 343 19.20 -7.74 -20.76
N SER A 344 18.73 -8.74 -20.03
CA SER A 344 17.98 -9.86 -20.59
C SER A 344 16.60 -9.46 -21.08
N GLN A 345 16.07 -10.22 -22.05
CA GLN A 345 14.70 -10.06 -22.50
C GLN A 345 13.68 -10.24 -21.37
N GLN A 346 13.97 -11.13 -20.42
CA GLN A 346 13.12 -11.39 -19.26
C GLN A 346 12.93 -10.13 -18.41
N VAL A 347 14.01 -9.38 -18.15
CA VAL A 347 13.95 -8.14 -17.38
C VAL A 347 13.23 -7.04 -18.16
N ARG A 348 13.47 -6.90 -19.47
CA ARG A 348 12.75 -5.92 -20.30
C ARG A 348 11.24 -6.15 -20.30
N ILE A 349 10.80 -7.41 -20.45
CA ILE A 349 9.39 -7.77 -20.39
C ILE A 349 8.79 -7.43 -19.02
N TRP A 350 9.51 -7.78 -17.93
CA TRP A 350 9.06 -7.48 -16.58
C TRP A 350 8.98 -5.97 -16.31
N GLN A 351 9.95 -5.19 -16.78
CA GLN A 351 9.93 -3.73 -16.67
C GLN A 351 8.71 -3.12 -17.36
N GLY A 352 8.37 -3.59 -18.56
CA GLY A 352 7.16 -3.13 -19.25
C GLY A 352 5.89 -3.33 -18.42
N PHE A 353 5.72 -4.53 -17.84
CA PHE A 353 4.54 -4.84 -17.01
C PHE A 353 4.52 -4.11 -15.68
N SER A 354 5.69 -3.97 -15.06
CA SER A 354 5.80 -3.23 -13.80
C SER A 354 5.54 -1.75 -14.01
N PHE A 355 5.92 -1.19 -15.16
CA PHE A 355 5.62 0.19 -15.50
C PHE A 355 4.12 0.43 -15.73
N GLU A 356 3.41 -0.50 -16.37
CA GLU A 356 1.95 -0.43 -16.46
C GLU A 356 1.30 -0.38 -15.07
N LEU A 357 1.74 -1.24 -14.15
CA LEU A 357 1.27 -1.21 -12.77
C LEU A 357 1.65 0.11 -12.07
N LEU A 358 2.86 0.62 -12.29
CA LEU A 358 3.32 1.89 -11.75
C LEU A 358 2.38 3.03 -12.18
N CYS A 359 2.03 3.08 -13.46
CA CYS A 359 1.08 4.06 -14.00
C CYS A 359 -0.30 3.94 -13.36
N LEU A 360 -0.81 2.71 -13.18
CA LEU A 360 -2.11 2.46 -12.54
C LEU A 360 -2.13 2.92 -11.07
N LEU A 361 -1.00 2.82 -10.36
CA LEU A 361 -0.89 3.29 -8.97
C LEU A 361 -0.63 4.80 -8.85
N HIS A 362 -0.25 5.45 -9.96
CA HIS A 362 -0.06 6.91 -10.07
C HIS A 362 -1.11 7.56 -10.97
N LEU A 363 -2.32 7.02 -10.95
CA LEU A 363 -3.42 7.46 -11.81
C LEU A 363 -3.82 8.93 -11.57
N ASP A 364 -3.74 9.40 -10.32
CA ASP A 364 -4.06 10.78 -9.98
C ASP A 364 -3.07 11.77 -10.62
N GLN A 365 -1.79 11.42 -10.70
CA GLN A 365 -0.77 12.19 -11.40
C GLN A 365 -1.05 12.24 -12.92
N ILE A 366 -1.44 11.09 -13.51
CA ILE A 366 -1.82 11.02 -14.93
C ILE A 366 -3.03 11.93 -15.19
N LYS A 367 -4.07 11.87 -14.36
CA LYS A 367 -5.27 12.71 -14.50
C LYS A 367 -4.94 14.18 -14.34
N ASN A 368 -4.10 14.54 -13.38
CA ASN A 368 -3.64 15.90 -13.16
C ASN A 368 -2.89 16.44 -14.39
N LYS A 369 -1.92 15.67 -14.92
CA LYS A 369 -1.18 16.06 -16.14
C LYS A 369 -2.11 16.25 -17.35
N LEU A 370 -3.16 15.47 -17.45
CA LEU A 370 -4.16 15.60 -18.52
C LEU A 370 -5.21 16.69 -18.25
N HIS A 371 -5.16 17.34 -17.09
CA HIS A 371 -6.15 18.34 -16.62
C HIS A 371 -7.58 17.81 -16.60
N ILE A 372 -7.74 16.55 -16.18
CA ILE A 372 -9.04 15.87 -16.08
C ILE A 372 -9.41 15.44 -14.66
N ASP A 373 -8.60 15.81 -13.69
CA ASP A 373 -8.79 15.54 -12.25
C ASP A 373 -10.08 16.20 -11.72
N VAL A 374 -10.43 17.39 -12.21
CA VAL A 374 -11.66 18.13 -11.87
C VAL A 374 -12.89 17.68 -12.66
N ILE A 375 -12.73 16.82 -13.68
CA ILE A 375 -13.84 16.29 -14.49
C ILE A 375 -14.27 14.95 -13.89
N SER A 376 -15.58 14.75 -13.71
CA SER A 376 -16.09 13.43 -13.34
C SER A 376 -15.54 12.37 -14.29
N ASN A 377 -14.85 11.39 -13.76
CA ASN A 377 -14.22 10.33 -14.55
C ASN A 377 -14.29 8.97 -13.84
N TYR A 378 -14.23 7.91 -14.64
CA TYR A 378 -14.18 6.53 -14.19
C TYR A 378 -13.04 5.80 -14.90
N SER A 379 -12.19 5.13 -14.15
CA SER A 379 -11.04 4.38 -14.66
C SER A 379 -11.31 2.88 -14.61
N SER A 380 -11.03 2.19 -15.70
CA SER A 380 -11.28 0.77 -15.87
C SER A 380 -10.23 0.17 -16.81
N SER A 381 -10.26 -1.14 -17.01
CA SER A 381 -9.60 -1.81 -18.13
C SER A 381 -10.62 -2.24 -19.15
N TRP A 382 -10.15 -2.64 -20.31
CA TRP A 382 -10.99 -3.27 -21.32
C TRP A 382 -10.27 -4.47 -21.94
N ARG A 383 -11.02 -5.53 -22.21
CA ARG A 383 -10.57 -6.72 -22.92
C ARG A 383 -11.60 -7.11 -23.98
N SER A 384 -11.13 -7.48 -25.16
CA SER A 384 -11.98 -8.01 -26.23
C SER A 384 -12.72 -9.26 -25.75
N SER A 385 -14.01 -9.31 -26.06
CA SER A 385 -14.86 -10.49 -25.84
C SER A 385 -14.73 -11.53 -26.99
N ASP A 386 -14.05 -11.17 -28.08
CA ASP A 386 -13.83 -12.05 -29.22
C ASP A 386 -12.51 -12.84 -29.04
N PRO A 387 -12.57 -14.18 -28.86
CA PRO A 387 -11.37 -15.01 -28.73
C PRO A 387 -10.50 -15.02 -30.00
N ASN A 388 -11.07 -14.75 -31.18
CA ASN A 388 -10.35 -14.72 -32.47
C ASN A 388 -9.61 -13.38 -32.69
N ASN A 389 -10.01 -12.33 -31.96
CA ASN A 389 -9.39 -11.01 -31.98
C ASN A 389 -9.04 -10.56 -30.53
N PRO A 390 -8.06 -11.19 -29.87
CA PRO A 390 -7.69 -10.84 -28.51
C PRO A 390 -7.05 -9.45 -28.48
N ALA A 391 -7.65 -8.54 -27.74
CA ALA A 391 -7.13 -7.20 -27.51
C ALA A 391 -7.39 -6.77 -26.07
N GLN A 392 -6.48 -5.97 -25.51
CA GLN A 392 -6.56 -5.45 -24.14
C GLN A 392 -6.10 -4.01 -24.09
N ILE A 393 -6.76 -3.23 -23.22
CA ILE A 393 -6.36 -1.87 -22.85
C ILE A 393 -6.31 -1.85 -21.32
N ASP A 394 -5.12 -1.62 -20.77
CA ASP A 394 -4.89 -1.70 -19.32
C ASP A 394 -5.52 -0.52 -18.57
N LEU A 395 -5.62 0.64 -19.21
CA LEU A 395 -6.24 1.82 -18.62
C LEU A 395 -7.14 2.52 -19.64
N VAL A 396 -8.42 2.56 -19.30
CA VAL A 396 -9.46 3.32 -19.99
C VAL A 396 -10.01 4.36 -19.03
N ILE A 397 -9.92 5.64 -19.36
CA ILE A 397 -10.50 6.72 -18.54
C ILE A 397 -11.71 7.28 -19.27
N GLN A 398 -12.90 6.93 -18.78
CA GLN A 398 -14.15 7.49 -19.27
C GLN A 398 -14.44 8.80 -18.55
N ARG A 399 -14.60 9.88 -19.31
CA ARG A 399 -14.80 11.23 -18.79
C ARG A 399 -16.26 11.66 -18.93
N GLY A 400 -16.70 12.53 -18.03
CA GLY A 400 -18.06 13.09 -18.04
C GLY A 400 -18.33 14.05 -19.22
N ASP A 401 -17.28 14.59 -19.87
CA ASP A 401 -17.34 15.46 -21.05
C ASP A 401 -17.42 14.67 -22.37
N ARG A 402 -17.81 13.40 -22.32
CA ARG A 402 -18.02 12.50 -23.47
C ARG A 402 -16.74 12.15 -24.25
N ILE A 403 -15.62 12.14 -23.58
CA ILE A 403 -14.35 11.63 -24.11
C ILE A 403 -13.93 10.37 -23.34
N ILE A 404 -13.27 9.44 -24.00
CA ILE A 404 -12.64 8.26 -23.44
C ILE A 404 -11.17 8.28 -23.83
N ASN A 405 -10.28 8.33 -22.82
CA ASN A 405 -8.85 8.16 -23.04
C ASN A 405 -8.53 6.65 -23.01
N LEU A 406 -7.98 6.13 -24.10
CA LEU A 406 -7.36 4.81 -24.18
C LEU A 406 -5.86 5.00 -23.93
N CYS A 407 -5.39 4.56 -22.77
CA CYS A 407 -4.02 4.82 -22.36
C CYS A 407 -3.12 3.63 -22.71
N GLU A 408 -2.02 3.92 -23.38
CA GLU A 408 -0.98 2.97 -23.75
C GLU A 408 0.32 3.32 -23.04
N MET A 409 0.90 2.37 -22.30
CA MET A 409 2.04 2.60 -21.43
C MET A 409 3.29 1.93 -22.00
N LYS A 410 4.42 2.65 -22.07
CA LYS A 410 5.69 2.14 -22.62
C LYS A 410 6.87 2.52 -21.76
N PHE A 411 7.55 1.52 -21.23
CA PHE A 411 8.83 1.69 -20.56
C PHE A 411 9.97 1.54 -21.57
N SER A 412 10.74 2.58 -21.75
CA SER A 412 11.85 2.63 -22.72
C SER A 412 13.04 3.37 -22.15
N SER A 413 14.23 3.14 -22.68
CA SER A 413 15.47 3.83 -22.27
C SER A 413 15.73 5.12 -23.07
N SER A 414 14.84 5.47 -23.98
CA SER A 414 14.90 6.67 -24.84
C SER A 414 13.48 7.07 -25.25
N PRO A 415 13.28 8.25 -25.84
CA PRO A 415 12.00 8.68 -26.37
C PRO A 415 11.36 7.61 -27.27
N TYR A 416 10.09 7.28 -27.00
CA TYR A 416 9.40 6.19 -27.72
C TYR A 416 8.96 6.65 -29.11
N SER A 417 9.22 5.83 -30.13
CA SER A 417 8.83 6.11 -31.52
C SER A 417 7.70 5.19 -31.96
N ILE A 418 6.60 5.75 -32.46
CA ILE A 418 5.55 4.99 -33.13
C ILE A 418 6.01 4.71 -34.56
N VAL A 419 5.99 3.43 -34.94
CA VAL A 419 6.22 2.96 -36.31
C VAL A 419 4.88 2.57 -36.96
N LYS A 420 4.85 2.45 -38.27
CA LYS A 420 3.63 2.17 -39.06
C LYS A 420 2.83 0.98 -38.52
N ASP A 421 3.47 -0.14 -38.28
CA ASP A 421 2.80 -1.37 -37.80
C ASP A 421 2.21 -1.20 -36.40
N TYR A 422 2.86 -0.37 -35.58
CA TYR A 422 2.33 -0.08 -34.25
C TYR A 422 1.14 0.89 -34.27
N GLU A 423 1.16 1.89 -35.16
CA GLU A 423 0.02 2.74 -35.42
C GLU A 423 -1.20 1.92 -35.90
N MET A 424 -0.98 1.01 -36.84
CA MET A 424 -2.04 0.13 -37.31
C MET A 424 -2.68 -0.68 -36.20
N ARG A 425 -1.86 -1.30 -35.33
CA ARG A 425 -2.35 -2.04 -34.15
C ARG A 425 -3.13 -1.18 -33.17
N LEU A 426 -2.73 0.08 -32.98
CA LEU A 426 -3.47 1.01 -32.12
C LEU A 426 -4.84 1.34 -32.73
N ARG A 427 -4.92 1.54 -34.07
CA ARG A 427 -6.17 1.78 -34.76
C ARG A 427 -7.11 0.58 -34.74
N GLU A 428 -6.58 -0.62 -34.93
CA GLU A 428 -7.35 -1.88 -34.84
C GLU A 428 -7.93 -2.05 -33.44
N ARG A 429 -7.11 -1.85 -32.39
CA ARG A 429 -7.56 -1.95 -31.00
C ARG A 429 -8.62 -0.90 -30.66
N MET A 430 -8.46 0.32 -31.15
CA MET A 430 -9.44 1.40 -30.98
C MET A 430 -10.77 1.03 -31.71
N GLY A 431 -10.70 0.50 -32.94
CA GLY A 431 -11.86 0.05 -33.70
C GLY A 431 -12.59 -1.10 -32.98
N LEU A 432 -11.87 -2.09 -32.47
CA LEU A 432 -12.46 -3.19 -31.70
C LEU A 432 -13.15 -2.67 -30.43
N PHE A 433 -12.49 -1.73 -29.70
CA PHE A 433 -13.07 -1.11 -28.50
C PHE A 433 -14.42 -0.41 -28.86
N ILE A 434 -14.43 0.44 -29.88
CA ILE A 434 -15.64 1.16 -30.30
C ILE A 434 -16.75 0.17 -30.68
N ASN A 435 -16.43 -0.83 -31.52
CA ASN A 435 -17.40 -1.81 -32.03
C ASN A 435 -18.01 -2.66 -30.88
N GLN A 436 -17.20 -3.12 -29.92
CA GLN A 436 -17.70 -3.97 -28.84
C GLN A 436 -18.38 -3.20 -27.70
N THR A 437 -18.00 -1.95 -27.47
CA THR A 437 -18.60 -1.12 -26.42
C THR A 437 -19.80 -0.31 -26.90
N HIS A 438 -19.99 -0.18 -28.21
CA HIS A 438 -21.00 0.66 -28.84
C HIS A 438 -20.97 2.12 -28.33
N THR A 439 -19.79 2.60 -27.92
CA THR A 439 -19.64 3.95 -27.39
C THR A 439 -19.87 5.01 -28.44
N ARG A 440 -20.50 6.11 -28.03
CA ARG A 440 -20.69 7.33 -28.85
C ARG A 440 -19.79 8.48 -28.36
N CYS A 441 -18.86 8.21 -27.44
CA CYS A 441 -17.91 9.18 -26.96
C CYS A 441 -16.75 9.34 -27.95
N GLY A 442 -16.12 10.52 -27.94
CA GLY A 442 -14.85 10.72 -28.65
C GLY A 442 -13.75 9.86 -28.02
N ILE A 443 -12.88 9.29 -28.84
CA ILE A 443 -11.77 8.46 -28.38
C ILE A 443 -10.46 9.25 -28.50
N HIS A 444 -9.71 9.33 -27.42
CA HIS A 444 -8.38 9.89 -27.38
C HIS A 444 -7.35 8.80 -27.04
N ILE A 445 -6.33 8.65 -27.87
CA ILE A 445 -5.16 7.82 -27.56
C ILE A 445 -4.20 8.64 -26.69
N THR A 446 -3.92 8.14 -25.50
CA THR A 446 -3.01 8.76 -24.54
C THR A 446 -1.78 7.86 -24.37
N MET A 447 -0.60 8.39 -24.68
CA MET A 447 0.64 7.68 -24.48
C MET A 447 1.24 8.03 -23.11
N VAL A 448 1.60 7.02 -22.33
CA VAL A 448 2.35 7.19 -21.06
C VAL A 448 3.71 6.55 -21.24
N THR A 449 4.79 7.35 -21.23
CA THR A 449 6.12 6.88 -21.60
C THR A 449 7.18 7.37 -20.62
N THR A 450 8.34 6.74 -20.59
CA THR A 450 9.46 7.14 -19.72
C THR A 450 10.05 8.50 -20.10
N PHE A 451 10.44 8.66 -21.38
CA PHE A 451 11.20 9.82 -21.86
C PHE A 451 10.45 10.65 -22.92
N GLY A 452 9.12 10.49 -22.98
CA GLY A 452 8.31 11.16 -24.00
C GLY A 452 8.34 10.43 -25.35
N MET A 453 7.81 11.10 -26.37
CA MET A 453 7.56 10.55 -27.68
C MET A 453 8.39 11.26 -28.77
N VAL A 454 8.83 10.48 -29.77
CA VAL A 454 9.37 11.07 -31.00
C VAL A 454 8.21 11.64 -31.83
N ARG A 455 8.30 12.93 -32.17
CA ARG A 455 7.26 13.69 -32.92
C ARG A 455 7.35 13.39 -34.43
N ASN A 456 7.07 12.15 -34.84
CA ASN A 456 7.00 11.75 -36.26
C ASN A 456 5.57 11.82 -36.81
N SER A 457 5.38 11.52 -38.11
CA SER A 457 4.06 11.52 -38.78
C SER A 457 3.08 10.57 -38.10
N HIS A 458 3.51 9.40 -37.62
CA HIS A 458 2.68 8.42 -36.95
C HIS A 458 2.19 8.91 -35.60
N TYR A 459 3.04 9.65 -34.86
CA TYR A 459 2.63 10.33 -33.62
C TYR A 459 1.50 11.32 -33.89
N HIS A 460 1.70 12.24 -34.82
CA HIS A 460 0.70 13.27 -35.14
C HIS A 460 -0.62 12.71 -35.71
N SER A 461 -0.57 11.50 -36.25
CA SER A 461 -1.72 10.82 -36.85
C SER A 461 -2.68 10.21 -35.82
N ILE A 462 -2.19 9.80 -34.62
CA ILE A 462 -3.03 8.99 -33.71
C ILE A 462 -2.96 9.45 -32.24
N VAL A 463 -1.90 10.11 -31.77
CA VAL A 463 -1.74 10.48 -30.37
C VAL A 463 -2.44 11.80 -30.08
N ASN A 464 -3.34 11.79 -29.11
CA ASN A 464 -4.06 12.99 -28.67
C ASN A 464 -3.43 13.64 -27.44
N SER A 465 -2.82 12.86 -26.58
CA SER A 465 -2.18 13.34 -25.34
C SER A 465 -1.03 12.47 -24.90
N GLU A 466 -0.15 13.02 -24.08
CA GLU A 466 1.08 12.40 -23.65
C GLU A 466 1.36 12.72 -22.19
N VAL A 467 1.83 11.71 -21.46
CA VAL A 467 2.29 11.80 -20.08
C VAL A 467 3.69 11.17 -20.02
N CYS A 468 4.63 11.84 -19.38
CA CYS A 468 5.99 11.33 -19.18
C CYS A 468 6.18 10.80 -17.77
N LEU A 469 7.21 9.99 -17.54
CA LEU A 469 7.58 9.49 -16.21
C LEU A 469 7.74 10.65 -15.20
N ASP A 470 8.32 11.77 -15.62
CA ASP A 470 8.49 12.94 -14.76
C ASP A 470 7.18 13.50 -14.22
N ASP A 471 6.09 13.40 -14.97
CA ASP A 471 4.78 13.85 -14.55
C ASP A 471 4.22 13.00 -13.39
N LEU A 472 4.65 11.71 -13.28
CA LEU A 472 4.24 10.81 -12.19
C LEU A 472 4.90 11.17 -10.85
N PHE A 473 5.93 12.02 -10.84
CA PHE A 473 6.57 12.56 -9.65
C PHE A 473 5.92 13.85 -9.13
N SER A 474 4.86 14.31 -9.78
CA SER A 474 4.15 15.50 -9.31
C SER A 474 3.45 15.23 -7.97
N ASP A 475 3.47 16.22 -7.07
CA ASP A 475 2.61 16.22 -5.90
C ASP A 475 1.15 16.33 -6.36
N THR A 476 0.30 15.40 -5.97
CA THR A 476 -1.14 15.56 -6.17
C THR A 476 -1.63 16.61 -5.17
N VAL A 477 -1.91 17.79 -5.67
CA VAL A 477 -2.65 18.81 -4.92
C VAL A 477 -4.10 18.31 -4.85
N THR A 478 -4.49 17.77 -3.70
CA THR A 478 -5.90 17.46 -3.37
C THR A 478 -6.36 18.33 -2.24
#